data_b5cd850d7243ea8a6e06234f5a8de905
#
_entry.id   b5cd850d7243ea8a6e06234f5a8de905
#
_cell.length_a   1.000
_cell.length_b   1.000
_cell.length_c   1.000
_cell.angle_alpha   90.00
_cell.angle_beta   90.00
_cell.angle_gamma   90.00
#
_symmetry.space_group_name_H-M   'P 1'
#
loop_
_entity.id
_entity.type
_entity.pdbx_description
1 polymer ?
#
loop_
_entity_poly.entity_id
_entity_poly.type
_entity_poly.pdbx_seq_one_letter_code
_entity_poly.pdbx_strand_id
1 'polypeptide(L)'
;MGHDFNSWWIGSLLDIEETRRLVPHQNATTLQVAISAVASAMWAIENPSEGFCLPDDLPHDEILKISKPYLGPFISKAVDWTPLKDRKNQFLDYGAKLPKPEDIWQFNTFLVTPTEVEVIKSDAHREAVLS
;
A
#
# COMPACT_ATOMS: atom_id res chain seq x y z
N MET A 1 5.03 -9.46 10.32
CA MET A 1 4.78 -10.81 10.85
C MET A 1 5.26 -10.83 12.29
N GLY A 2 4.72 -11.68 13.17
CA GLY A 2 5.12 -11.73 14.59
C GLY A 2 4.16 -11.01 15.56
N HIS A 3 2.93 -10.77 15.17
CA HIS A 3 1.85 -10.28 16.03
C HIS A 3 0.57 -11.10 15.82
N ASP A 4 -0.34 -11.04 16.81
CA ASP A 4 -1.59 -11.80 16.83
C ASP A 4 -2.73 -11.16 15.98
N PHE A 5 -2.45 -10.06 15.26
CA PHE A 5 -3.43 -9.37 14.42
C PHE A 5 -3.38 -9.87 12.98
N ASN A 6 -4.48 -9.75 12.25
CA ASN A 6 -4.53 -10.09 10.82
C ASN A 6 -3.54 -9.23 10.03
N SER A 7 -3.53 -7.94 10.28
CA SER A 7 -2.58 -7.02 9.66
C SER A 7 -2.36 -5.78 10.52
N TRP A 8 -1.31 -5.06 10.20
CA TRP A 8 -0.98 -3.79 10.84
C TRP A 8 -0.84 -2.73 9.77
N TRP A 9 -1.60 -1.64 9.91
CA TRP A 9 -1.50 -0.50 9.02
C TRP A 9 -0.65 0.59 9.66
N ILE A 10 0.35 1.07 8.93
CA ILE A 10 1.17 2.21 9.33
C ILE A 10 1.35 3.13 8.13
N GLY A 11 1.18 4.42 8.33
CA GLY A 11 1.38 5.38 7.26
C GLY A 11 0.82 6.76 7.54
N SER A 12 1.05 7.62 6.57
CA SER A 12 0.61 9.00 6.50
C SER A 12 -0.78 9.09 5.89
N LEU A 13 -1.63 9.96 6.44
CA LEU A 13 -2.91 10.36 5.86
C LEU A 13 -2.84 11.76 5.24
N LEU A 14 -1.69 12.16 4.75
CA LEU A 14 -1.54 13.44 4.07
C LEU A 14 -2.48 13.51 2.86
N ASP A 15 -3.40 14.46 2.88
CA ASP A 15 -4.32 14.72 1.78
C ASP A 15 -3.89 15.90 0.90
N ILE A 16 -4.64 16.16 -0.15
CA ILE A 16 -4.32 17.22 -1.13
C ILE A 16 -4.52 18.62 -0.55
N GLU A 17 -5.46 18.81 0.36
CA GLU A 17 -5.81 20.10 0.93
C GLU A 17 -4.73 20.54 1.91
N GLU A 18 -4.33 19.64 2.82
CA GLU A 18 -3.22 19.88 3.73
C GLU A 18 -1.89 20.06 2.98
N THR A 19 -1.67 19.27 1.92
CA THR A 19 -0.49 19.43 1.08
C THR A 19 -0.41 20.83 0.47
N ARG A 20 -1.51 21.32 -0.09
CA ARG A 20 -1.55 22.64 -0.72
C ARG A 20 -1.46 23.79 0.28
N ARG A 21 -1.88 23.55 1.51
CA ARG A 21 -1.68 24.49 2.62
C ARG A 21 -0.20 24.63 2.99
N LEU A 22 0.54 23.51 3.02
CA LEU A 22 1.97 23.46 3.32
C LEU A 22 2.83 23.94 2.16
N VAL A 23 2.53 23.44 0.96
CA VAL A 23 3.28 23.74 -0.28
C VAL A 23 2.29 23.97 -1.42
N PRO A 24 1.98 25.21 -1.76
CA PRO A 24 1.05 25.56 -2.83
C PRO A 24 1.38 24.87 -4.14
N HIS A 25 0.34 24.44 -4.87
CA HIS A 25 0.42 23.79 -6.17
C HIS A 25 1.02 22.36 -6.19
N GLN A 26 1.32 21.78 -5.03
CA GLN A 26 1.82 20.39 -4.93
C GLN A 26 0.71 19.39 -4.62
N ASN A 27 1.04 18.12 -4.77
CA ASN A 27 0.20 16.98 -4.37
C ASN A 27 0.87 16.18 -3.23
N ALA A 28 0.09 15.34 -2.56
CA ALA A 28 0.54 14.59 -1.40
C ALA A 28 1.74 13.66 -1.70
N THR A 29 1.70 12.96 -2.82
CA THR A 29 2.78 12.04 -3.23
C THR A 29 4.10 12.80 -3.44
N THR A 30 4.05 13.92 -4.16
CA THR A 30 5.24 14.74 -4.41
C THR A 30 5.81 15.30 -3.10
N LEU A 31 4.96 15.77 -2.18
CA LEU A 31 5.44 16.29 -0.90
C LEU A 31 6.07 15.19 -0.04
N GLN A 32 5.46 14.00 0.02
CA GLN A 32 6.01 12.86 0.78
C GLN A 32 7.38 12.44 0.26
N VAL A 33 7.55 12.37 -1.07
CA VAL A 33 8.85 12.04 -1.68
C VAL A 33 9.87 13.15 -1.44
N ALA A 34 9.48 14.40 -1.66
CA ALA A 34 10.39 15.54 -1.51
C ALA A 34 10.89 15.68 -0.06
N ILE A 35 9.99 15.53 0.93
CA ILE A 35 10.41 15.69 2.34
C ILE A 35 11.35 14.58 2.80
N SER A 36 11.22 13.36 2.30
CA SER A 36 12.16 12.29 2.62
C SER A 36 13.55 12.59 2.06
N ALA A 37 13.63 13.12 0.84
CA ALA A 37 14.90 13.54 0.24
C ALA A 37 15.53 14.73 1.00
N VAL A 38 14.73 15.71 1.39
CA VAL A 38 15.19 16.87 2.18
C VAL A 38 15.68 16.43 3.55
N ALA A 39 14.94 15.56 4.25
CA ALA A 39 15.33 15.04 5.55
C ALA A 39 16.66 14.27 5.48
N SER A 40 16.84 13.44 4.45
CA SER A 40 18.10 12.71 4.21
C SER A 40 19.27 13.67 3.95
N ALA A 41 19.04 14.70 3.13
CA ALA A 41 20.07 15.71 2.86
C ALA A 41 20.45 16.51 4.12
N MET A 42 19.49 16.89 4.95
CA MET A 42 19.74 17.58 6.22
C MET A 42 20.56 16.69 7.15
N TRP A 43 20.17 15.43 7.28
CA TRP A 43 20.91 14.47 8.11
C TRP A 43 22.35 14.28 7.60
N ALA A 44 22.54 14.16 6.30
CA ALA A 44 23.88 14.00 5.70
C ALA A 44 24.79 15.23 5.94
N ILE A 45 24.24 16.43 5.92
CA ILE A 45 24.97 17.67 6.25
C ILE A 45 25.41 17.67 7.72
N GLU A 46 24.55 17.19 8.62
CA GLU A 46 24.84 17.12 10.06
C GLU A 46 25.81 15.97 10.41
N ASN A 47 25.90 14.94 9.54
CA ASN A 47 26.73 13.75 9.74
C ASN A 47 27.75 13.53 8.60
N PRO A 48 28.67 14.47 8.34
CA PRO A 48 29.57 14.42 7.19
C PRO A 48 30.59 13.28 7.21
N SER A 49 30.81 12.65 8.36
CA SER A 49 31.73 11.52 8.53
C SER A 49 31.16 10.16 8.13
N GLU A 50 29.85 10.05 7.93
CA GLU A 50 29.19 8.78 7.61
C GLU A 50 29.45 8.31 6.17
N GLY A 51 29.96 9.19 5.30
CA GLY A 51 30.32 8.85 3.93
C GLY A 51 29.11 8.57 3.05
N PHE A 52 29.20 7.54 2.21
CA PHE A 52 28.11 7.13 1.32
C PHE A 52 27.13 6.20 2.06
N CYS A 53 25.88 6.62 2.13
CA CYS A 53 24.79 5.86 2.74
C CYS A 53 23.68 5.60 1.73
N LEU A 54 23.14 4.39 1.72
CA LEU A 54 21.88 4.07 1.04
C LEU A 54 20.68 4.52 1.91
N PRO A 55 19.49 4.66 1.34
CA PRO A 55 18.29 5.01 2.11
C PRO A 55 18.03 4.10 3.31
N ASP A 56 18.34 2.81 3.18
CA ASP A 56 18.15 1.81 4.24
C ASP A 56 19.20 1.90 5.37
N ASP A 57 20.31 2.59 5.13
CA ASP A 57 21.36 2.81 6.14
C ASP A 57 21.04 4.03 7.03
N LEU A 58 20.10 4.88 6.62
CA LEU A 58 19.76 6.11 7.34
C LEU A 58 19.00 5.81 8.64
N PRO A 59 19.25 6.54 9.72
CA PRO A 59 18.55 6.37 10.98
C PRO A 59 17.09 6.83 10.85
N HIS A 60 16.19 5.88 10.71
CA HIS A 60 14.77 6.13 10.43
C HIS A 60 14.08 7.05 11.45
N ASP A 61 14.46 6.99 12.72
CA ASP A 61 13.90 7.83 13.76
C ASP A 61 14.24 9.31 13.55
N GLU A 62 15.47 9.61 13.15
CA GLU A 62 15.93 10.98 12.87
C GLU A 62 15.27 11.52 11.61
N ILE A 63 15.25 10.71 10.55
CA ILE A 63 14.60 11.06 9.29
C ILE A 63 13.10 11.30 9.50
N LEU A 64 12.42 10.43 10.24
CA LEU A 64 11.00 10.60 10.56
C LEU A 64 10.74 11.84 11.43
N LYS A 65 11.64 12.18 12.36
CA LYS A 65 11.51 13.38 13.18
C LYS A 65 11.46 14.65 12.32
N ILE A 66 12.30 14.71 11.28
CA ILE A 66 12.32 15.84 10.33
C ILE A 66 11.08 15.80 9.43
N SER A 67 10.67 14.62 8.97
CA SER A 67 9.62 14.45 7.95
C SER A 67 8.20 14.55 8.50
N LYS A 68 7.93 14.09 9.72
CA LYS A 68 6.59 14.01 10.32
C LYS A 68 5.75 15.29 10.23
N PRO A 69 6.29 16.51 10.41
CA PRO A 69 5.49 17.72 10.27
C PRO A 69 4.87 17.94 8.90
N TYR A 70 5.39 17.25 7.88
CA TYR A 70 4.97 17.36 6.48
C TYR A 70 4.17 16.14 5.98
N LEU A 71 3.93 15.16 6.85
CA LEU A 71 3.27 13.90 6.48
C LEU A 71 1.79 13.87 6.88
N GLY A 72 1.23 14.97 7.41
CA GLY A 72 -0.13 14.98 7.95
C GLY A 72 -0.29 14.00 9.13
N PRO A 73 -1.52 13.56 9.42
CA PRO A 73 -1.74 12.57 10.47
C PRO A 73 -1.01 11.26 10.18
N PHE A 74 -0.16 10.83 11.09
CA PHE A 74 0.58 9.58 10.98
C PHE A 74 -0.05 8.53 11.90
N ILE A 75 -0.54 7.44 11.31
CA ILE A 75 -1.28 6.40 12.01
C ILE A 75 -0.49 5.10 12.03
N SER A 76 -0.53 4.41 13.16
CA SER A 76 0.00 3.05 13.33
C SER A 76 -1.00 2.26 14.16
N LYS A 77 -1.69 1.30 13.55
CA LYS A 77 -2.73 0.52 14.26
C LYS A 77 -2.94 -0.87 13.67
N ALA A 78 -3.38 -1.79 14.52
CA ALA A 78 -3.92 -3.07 14.08
C ALA A 78 -5.21 -2.88 13.27
N VAL A 79 -5.36 -3.64 12.22
CA VAL A 79 -6.54 -3.66 11.37
C VAL A 79 -6.97 -5.09 11.06
N ASP A 80 -8.28 -5.29 10.92
CA ASP A 80 -8.85 -6.56 10.50
C ASP A 80 -8.96 -6.61 8.97
N TRP A 81 -7.83 -6.48 8.31
CA TRP A 81 -7.73 -6.56 6.86
C TRP A 81 -7.05 -7.86 6.43
N THR A 82 -7.60 -8.48 5.39
CA THR A 82 -6.93 -9.58 4.67
C THR A 82 -7.00 -9.29 3.18
N PRO A 83 -6.10 -9.84 2.38
CA PRO A 83 -6.10 -9.63 0.93
C PRO A 83 -7.41 -10.03 0.23
N LEU A 84 -8.21 -10.90 0.86
CA LEU A 84 -9.43 -11.46 0.29
C LEU A 84 -10.69 -11.05 1.07
N LYS A 85 -10.60 -10.09 2.00
CA LYS A 85 -11.70 -9.70 2.88
C LYS A 85 -13.00 -9.39 2.13
N ASP A 86 -12.90 -8.70 1.00
CA ASP A 86 -14.05 -8.26 0.21
C ASP A 86 -14.19 -9.02 -1.12
N ARG A 87 -13.36 -10.04 -1.36
CA ARG A 87 -13.38 -10.83 -2.60
C ARG A 87 -14.53 -11.83 -2.67
N LYS A 88 -15.18 -12.12 -1.58
CA LYS A 88 -16.12 -13.24 -1.43
C LYS A 88 -17.27 -13.31 -2.44
N ASN A 89 -17.53 -12.27 -3.20
CA ASN A 89 -18.63 -12.24 -4.17
C ASN A 89 -18.19 -11.99 -5.62
N GLN A 90 -16.95 -11.61 -5.87
CA GLN A 90 -16.53 -11.17 -7.22
C GLN A 90 -16.46 -12.30 -8.25
N PHE A 91 -16.27 -13.54 -7.82
CA PHE A 91 -16.09 -14.68 -8.72
C PHE A 91 -16.96 -15.90 -8.36
N LEU A 92 -17.88 -15.78 -7.38
CA LEU A 92 -18.78 -16.87 -7.01
C LEU A 92 -19.73 -17.24 -8.14
N ASP A 93 -20.22 -16.25 -8.87
CA ASP A 93 -21.14 -16.43 -10.01
C ASP A 93 -20.45 -17.13 -11.18
N TYR A 94 -19.13 -17.14 -11.22
CA TYR A 94 -18.30 -17.81 -12.21
C TYR A 94 -17.73 -19.16 -11.71
N GLY A 95 -18.31 -19.72 -10.65
CA GLY A 95 -17.90 -21.02 -10.11
C GLY A 95 -16.57 -21.05 -9.35
N ALA A 96 -16.00 -19.89 -9.03
CA ALA A 96 -14.79 -19.83 -8.23
C ALA A 96 -15.04 -20.36 -6.81
N LYS A 97 -14.12 -21.18 -6.34
CA LYS A 97 -14.16 -21.67 -4.95
C LYS A 97 -13.67 -20.59 -3.99
N LEU A 98 -14.40 -20.39 -2.90
CA LEU A 98 -13.89 -19.55 -1.82
C LEU A 98 -12.59 -20.14 -1.27
N PRO A 99 -11.56 -19.30 -1.07
CA PRO A 99 -10.33 -19.75 -0.42
C PRO A 99 -10.63 -20.19 1.01
N LYS A 100 -9.92 -21.21 1.47
CA LYS A 100 -10.00 -21.61 2.86
C LYS A 100 -9.39 -20.52 3.76
N PRO A 101 -9.88 -20.35 5.00
CA PRO A 101 -9.34 -19.35 5.91
C PRO A 101 -7.82 -19.44 6.13
N GLU A 102 -7.28 -20.65 6.17
CA GLU A 102 -5.84 -20.91 6.30
C GLU A 102 -5.01 -20.49 5.08
N ASP A 103 -5.65 -20.39 3.92
CA ASP A 103 -4.99 -20.10 2.65
C ASP A 103 -5.07 -18.61 2.25
N ILE A 104 -5.69 -17.75 3.06
CA ILE A 104 -5.91 -16.33 2.75
C ILE A 104 -4.62 -15.58 2.43
N TRP A 105 -3.51 -15.97 3.05
CA TRP A 105 -2.20 -15.34 2.88
C TRP A 105 -1.29 -16.05 1.86
N GLN A 106 -1.78 -17.14 1.22
CA GLN A 106 -1.00 -17.89 0.24
C GLN A 106 -1.13 -17.25 -1.15
N PHE A 107 0.00 -17.08 -1.82
CA PHE A 107 0.02 -16.47 -3.16
C PHE A 107 -0.90 -17.20 -4.15
N ASN A 108 -0.91 -18.52 -4.13
CA ASN A 108 -1.75 -19.34 -5.02
C ASN A 108 -3.25 -19.06 -4.88
N THR A 109 -3.69 -18.51 -3.75
CA THR A 109 -5.09 -18.14 -3.52
C THR A 109 -5.53 -16.91 -4.34
N PHE A 110 -4.57 -16.13 -4.84
CA PHE A 110 -4.82 -14.94 -5.67
C PHE A 110 -4.75 -15.23 -7.17
N LEU A 111 -4.25 -16.42 -7.55
CA LEU A 111 -4.12 -16.76 -8.96
C LEU A 111 -5.50 -17.00 -9.56
N VAL A 112 -5.73 -16.42 -10.73
CA VAL A 112 -6.87 -16.73 -11.59
C VAL A 112 -6.49 -17.96 -12.41
N THR A 113 -7.22 -19.05 -12.24
CA THR A 113 -6.93 -20.28 -12.97
C THR A 113 -7.36 -20.16 -14.43
N PRO A 114 -6.74 -20.90 -15.37
CA PRO A 114 -7.16 -20.92 -16.78
C PRO A 114 -8.64 -21.24 -16.98
N THR A 115 -9.20 -22.10 -16.15
CA THR A 115 -10.63 -22.48 -16.18
C THR A 115 -11.54 -21.29 -15.84
N GLU A 116 -11.15 -20.45 -14.90
CA GLU A 116 -11.90 -19.24 -14.53
C GLU A 116 -11.86 -18.21 -15.68
N VAL A 117 -10.74 -18.08 -16.38
CA VAL A 117 -10.60 -17.20 -17.54
C VAL A 117 -11.47 -17.67 -18.72
N GLU A 118 -11.58 -18.97 -18.94
CA GLU A 118 -12.42 -19.54 -19.99
C GLU A 118 -13.91 -19.31 -19.72
N VAL A 119 -14.35 -19.46 -18.47
CA VAL A 119 -15.73 -19.17 -18.06
C VAL A 119 -16.07 -17.71 -18.31
N ILE A 120 -15.22 -16.79 -17.88
CA ILE A 120 -15.43 -15.34 -18.10
C ILE A 120 -15.55 -15.01 -19.59
N LYS A 121 -14.72 -15.61 -20.44
CA LYS A 121 -14.77 -15.41 -21.89
C LYS A 121 -16.05 -15.98 -22.53
N SER A 122 -16.52 -17.12 -22.05
CA SER A 122 -17.73 -17.76 -22.57
C SER A 122 -18.99 -16.95 -22.27
N ASP A 123 -19.07 -16.35 -21.08
CA ASP A 123 -20.23 -15.57 -20.66
C ASP A 123 -20.25 -14.18 -21.32
N ALA A 124 -19.11 -13.53 -21.46
CA ALA A 124 -19.00 -12.29 -22.23
C ALA A 124 -19.41 -12.48 -23.71
N HIS A 125 -19.16 -13.66 -24.28
CA HIS A 125 -19.58 -13.99 -25.65
C HIS A 125 -21.09 -14.26 -25.74
N ARG A 126 -21.70 -14.83 -24.70
CA ARG A 126 -23.16 -15.04 -24.63
C ARG A 126 -23.94 -13.74 -24.52
N GLU A 127 -23.48 -12.79 -23.71
CA GLU A 127 -24.12 -11.48 -23.57
C GLU A 127 -24.01 -10.65 -24.86
N ALA A 128 -22.89 -10.73 -25.58
CA ALA A 128 -22.70 -10.04 -26.86
C ALA A 128 -23.55 -10.61 -28.02
N VAL A 129 -24.04 -11.84 -27.91
CA VAL A 129 -24.91 -12.50 -28.93
C VAL A 129 -26.40 -12.24 -28.65
N LEU A 130 -26.75 -11.83 -27.40
CA LEU A 130 -28.13 -11.59 -26.99
C LEU A 130 -28.49 -10.08 -26.96
N SER A 131 -27.53 -9.22 -27.26
CA SER A 131 -27.69 -7.75 -27.41
C SER A 131 -27.73 -7.36 -28.89
#